data_81c789275cf37a80c058b1f23d71404b
#
_entry.id   81c789275cf37a80c058b1f23d71404b
#
_cell.length_a   1.000
_cell.length_b   1.000
_cell.length_c   1.000
_cell.angle_alpha   90.00
_cell.angle_beta   90.00
_cell.angle_gamma   90.00
#
_symmetry.space_group_name_H-M   'P 1'
#
loop_
_entity.id
_entity.type
_entity.pdbx_description
1 polymer ?
#
loop_
_entity_poly.entity_id
_entity_poly.type
_entity_poly.pdbx_seq_one_letter_code
_entity_poly.pdbx_strand_id
1 'polypeptide(L)'
;MYTGITRGTFEVTQVERKPNLLTYEVELSRALAEGLEPGASVSIDGVCQTVVSLSGNRVTFDAIQETLDLTTLDSLRQGDRVAVERSSRVGDEIGGHDVAGHVIGTGQVVEVRHEGDVCDLRISVPKKWMKYIFNKGFIAVEGSSMTVGETDPAGNFDLHLIPETLRLTNLGKKACGDRVNIELDARTVAIVDTVERVVEQRFEREGR
;
A
#
# COMPACT_ATOMS: atom_id res chain seq x y z
N MET A 1 -6.91 -10.49 -1.82
CA MET A 1 -7.55 -9.24 -2.33
C MET A 1 -8.07 -8.45 -1.15
N TYR A 2 -7.97 -7.15 -1.23
CA TYR A 2 -8.36 -6.16 -0.22
C TYR A 2 -9.24 -5.10 -0.86
N THR A 3 -9.96 -4.31 -0.05
CA THR A 3 -10.81 -3.23 -0.55
C THR A 3 -10.09 -1.87 -0.54
N GLY A 4 -8.91 -1.81 0.06
CA GLY A 4 -8.18 -0.58 0.31
C GLY A 4 -8.78 0.27 1.43
N ILE A 5 -9.63 -0.31 2.27
CA ILE A 5 -10.20 0.36 3.44
C ILE A 5 -9.46 -0.14 4.69
N THR A 6 -8.45 0.61 5.07
CA THR A 6 -7.67 0.36 6.30
C THR A 6 -8.57 0.34 7.53
N ARG A 7 -8.40 -0.66 8.39
CA ARG A 7 -9.22 -0.87 9.60
C ARG A 7 -8.62 -0.26 10.86
N GLY A 8 -7.47 0.38 10.75
CA GLY A 8 -6.75 1.05 11.83
C GLY A 8 -5.25 0.80 11.74
N THR A 9 -4.52 1.43 12.65
CA THR A 9 -3.08 1.19 12.81
C THR A 9 -2.81 0.37 14.07
N PHE A 10 -1.92 -0.62 13.98
CA PHE A 10 -1.63 -1.60 15.02
C PHE A 10 -0.14 -1.66 15.32
N GLU A 11 0.19 -1.99 16.56
CA GLU A 11 1.56 -1.98 17.04
C GLU A 11 2.32 -3.22 16.62
N VAL A 12 3.55 -3.03 16.17
CA VAL A 12 4.55 -4.08 15.96
C VAL A 12 5.17 -4.42 17.31
N THR A 13 4.85 -5.59 17.85
CA THR A 13 5.26 -5.99 19.20
C THR A 13 6.61 -6.68 19.25
N GLN A 14 7.05 -7.28 18.12
CA GLN A 14 8.33 -7.96 18.02
C GLN A 14 8.86 -7.87 16.59
N VAL A 15 10.19 -7.80 16.46
CA VAL A 15 10.91 -7.85 15.17
C VAL A 15 12.15 -8.70 15.33
N GLU A 16 12.31 -9.73 14.51
CA GLU A 16 13.50 -10.57 14.43
C GLU A 16 14.05 -10.56 13.00
N ARG A 17 15.31 -10.16 12.84
CA ARG A 17 15.98 -10.12 11.53
C ARG A 17 16.92 -11.29 11.39
N LYS A 18 16.76 -12.06 10.31
CA LYS A 18 17.64 -13.13 9.85
C LYS A 18 18.16 -12.81 8.45
N PRO A 19 19.20 -13.48 7.97
CA PRO A 19 19.60 -13.33 6.57
C PRO A 19 18.42 -13.62 5.63
N ASN A 20 18.07 -12.63 4.80
CA ASN A 20 16.99 -12.69 3.80
C ASN A 20 15.57 -12.89 4.36
N LEU A 21 15.35 -12.70 5.67
CA LEU A 21 14.05 -12.90 6.30
C LEU A 21 13.85 -11.92 7.47
N LEU A 22 12.72 -11.26 7.48
CA LEU A 22 12.19 -10.51 8.61
C LEU A 22 10.98 -11.25 9.17
N THR A 23 11.07 -11.71 10.42
CA THR A 23 9.93 -12.20 11.18
C THR A 23 9.45 -11.09 12.10
N TYR A 24 8.17 -10.76 12.08
CA TYR A 24 7.62 -9.73 12.95
C TYR A 24 6.22 -10.08 13.45
N GLU A 25 5.85 -9.51 14.59
CA GLU A 25 4.56 -9.73 15.23
C GLU A 25 3.79 -8.41 15.32
N VAL A 26 2.50 -8.44 15.00
CA VAL A 26 1.58 -7.30 15.12
C VAL A 26 0.45 -7.66 16.06
N GLU A 27 0.16 -6.79 17.03
CA GLU A 27 -0.98 -6.95 17.93
C GLU A 27 -2.23 -6.32 17.31
N LEU A 28 -3.11 -7.16 16.75
CA LEU A 28 -4.35 -6.75 16.11
C LEU A 28 -5.44 -6.45 17.13
N SER A 29 -6.52 -5.80 16.70
CA SER A 29 -7.74 -5.78 17.50
C SER A 29 -8.36 -7.17 17.60
N ARG A 30 -9.12 -7.44 18.67
CA ARG A 30 -9.83 -8.71 18.84
C ARG A 30 -10.72 -9.04 17.63
N ALA A 31 -11.41 -8.03 17.08
CA ALA A 31 -12.28 -8.20 15.92
C ALA A 31 -11.51 -8.57 14.64
N LEU A 32 -10.29 -8.05 14.45
CA LEU A 32 -9.44 -8.41 13.31
C LEU A 32 -8.77 -9.78 13.48
N ALA A 33 -8.49 -10.19 14.69
CA ALA A 33 -7.87 -11.50 14.97
C ALA A 33 -8.90 -12.65 14.95
N GLU A 34 -10.19 -12.36 15.20
CA GLU A 34 -11.24 -13.38 15.26
C GLU A 34 -11.37 -14.18 13.96
N GLY A 35 -11.25 -15.51 14.06
CA GLY A 35 -11.32 -16.40 12.89
C GLY A 35 -10.18 -16.21 11.87
N LEU A 36 -9.07 -15.60 12.30
CA LEU A 36 -7.84 -15.57 11.50
C LEU A 36 -7.06 -16.87 11.75
N GLU A 37 -6.52 -17.47 10.69
CA GLU A 37 -5.80 -18.74 10.75
C GLU A 37 -4.45 -18.62 10.05
N PRO A 38 -3.45 -19.46 10.41
CA PRO A 38 -2.22 -19.59 9.62
C PRO A 38 -2.55 -19.86 8.15
N GLY A 39 -1.83 -19.19 7.25
CA GLY A 39 -2.07 -19.21 5.81
C GLY A 39 -3.06 -18.15 5.31
N ALA A 40 -3.78 -17.45 6.19
CA ALA A 40 -4.60 -16.32 5.79
C ALA A 40 -3.74 -15.12 5.35
N SER A 41 -4.31 -14.25 4.51
CA SER A 41 -3.64 -13.02 4.06
C SER A 41 -4.13 -11.80 4.83
N VAL A 42 -3.18 -10.96 5.24
CA VAL A 42 -3.41 -9.66 5.89
C VAL A 42 -2.53 -8.62 5.20
N SER A 43 -3.10 -7.46 4.88
CA SER A 43 -2.35 -6.31 4.37
C SER A 43 -1.71 -5.57 5.55
N ILE A 44 -0.39 -5.40 5.50
CA ILE A 44 0.41 -4.64 6.46
C ILE A 44 1.08 -3.49 5.70
N ASP A 45 0.67 -2.25 5.97
CA ASP A 45 1.07 -1.07 5.19
C ASP A 45 0.96 -1.29 3.66
N GLY A 46 -0.11 -1.99 3.23
CA GLY A 46 -0.36 -2.32 1.83
C GLY A 46 0.36 -3.56 1.31
N VAL A 47 1.23 -4.17 2.10
CA VAL A 47 1.95 -5.39 1.70
C VAL A 47 1.13 -6.61 2.08
N CYS A 48 0.78 -7.45 1.11
CA CYS A 48 0.12 -8.73 1.38
C CYS A 48 1.06 -9.66 2.13
N GLN A 49 0.71 -9.98 3.38
CA GLN A 49 1.49 -10.85 4.25
C GLN A 49 0.69 -12.08 4.63
N THR A 50 1.36 -13.23 4.65
CA THR A 50 0.74 -14.48 5.08
C THR A 50 0.92 -14.68 6.57
N VAL A 51 -0.15 -14.99 7.27
CA VAL A 51 -0.13 -15.34 8.69
C VAL A 51 0.68 -16.62 8.88
N VAL A 52 1.74 -16.55 9.67
CA VAL A 52 2.58 -17.71 10.06
C VAL A 52 2.03 -18.37 11.31
N SER A 53 1.73 -17.59 12.33
CA SER A 53 1.19 -18.09 13.59
C SER A 53 0.35 -17.02 14.31
N LEU A 54 -0.47 -17.45 15.27
CA LEU A 54 -1.26 -16.59 16.13
C LEU A 54 -1.12 -17.02 17.59
N SER A 55 -1.07 -16.03 18.49
CA SER A 55 -1.16 -16.21 19.93
C SER A 55 -2.12 -15.15 20.50
N GLY A 56 -3.38 -15.53 20.69
CA GLY A 56 -4.44 -14.58 21.01
C GLY A 56 -4.69 -13.62 19.84
N ASN A 57 -4.45 -12.34 20.06
CA ASN A 57 -4.54 -11.29 19.02
C ASN A 57 -3.18 -10.86 18.42
N ARG A 58 -2.10 -11.54 18.80
CA ARG A 58 -0.77 -11.33 18.24
C ARG A 58 -0.55 -12.24 17.05
N VAL A 59 -0.24 -11.66 15.92
CA VAL A 59 -0.13 -12.35 14.63
C VAL A 59 1.28 -12.19 14.10
N THR A 60 1.92 -13.32 13.78
CA THR A 60 3.29 -13.35 13.25
C THR A 60 3.28 -13.45 11.74
N PHE A 61 4.18 -12.71 11.10
CA PHE A 61 4.39 -12.68 9.66
C PHE A 61 5.88 -12.84 9.33
N ASP A 62 6.14 -13.36 8.13
CA ASP A 62 7.48 -13.47 7.55
C ASP A 62 7.55 -12.68 6.24
N ALA A 63 8.49 -11.73 6.14
CA ALA A 63 8.80 -11.01 4.91
C ALA A 63 10.16 -11.45 4.37
N ILE A 64 10.18 -11.95 3.12
CA ILE A 64 11.40 -12.37 2.42
C ILE A 64 12.14 -11.17 1.84
N GLN A 65 13.40 -11.39 1.43
CA GLN A 65 14.27 -10.31 0.93
C GLN A 65 13.63 -9.49 -0.21
N GLU A 66 12.98 -10.13 -1.16
CA GLU A 66 12.29 -9.43 -2.26
C GLU A 66 11.24 -8.44 -1.75
N THR A 67 10.46 -8.83 -0.74
CA THR A 67 9.48 -7.95 -0.10
C THR A 67 10.16 -6.79 0.62
N LEU A 68 11.28 -7.06 1.32
CA LEU A 68 12.04 -6.03 2.02
C LEU A 68 12.67 -5.02 1.05
N ASP A 69 13.16 -5.48 -0.10
CA ASP A 69 13.79 -4.61 -1.11
C ASP A 69 12.78 -3.64 -1.76
N LEU A 70 11.50 -4.03 -1.83
CA LEU A 70 10.46 -3.26 -2.51
C LEU A 70 9.60 -2.40 -1.57
N THR A 71 9.61 -2.67 -0.27
CA THR A 71 8.64 -2.08 0.67
C THR A 71 9.26 -1.37 1.85
N THR A 72 8.45 -0.67 2.62
CA THR A 72 8.86 -0.02 3.87
C THR A 72 9.09 -1.01 5.01
N LEU A 73 8.74 -2.30 4.85
CA LEU A 73 8.95 -3.32 5.87
C LEU A 73 10.44 -3.56 6.19
N ASP A 74 11.35 -3.18 5.28
CA ASP A 74 12.80 -3.22 5.52
C ASP A 74 13.23 -2.39 6.74
N SER A 75 12.52 -1.32 7.02
CA SER A 75 12.84 -0.39 8.13
C SER A 75 12.00 -0.62 9.39
N LEU A 76 11.10 -1.62 9.39
CA LEU A 76 10.18 -1.90 10.48
C LEU A 76 10.89 -2.17 11.80
N ARG A 77 10.38 -1.61 12.90
CA ARG A 77 10.93 -1.73 14.26
C ARG A 77 9.82 -2.07 15.25
N GLN A 78 10.20 -2.69 16.34
CA GLN A 78 9.31 -2.84 17.50
C GLN A 78 8.83 -1.47 17.99
N GLY A 79 7.55 -1.34 18.25
CA GLY A 79 6.86 -0.11 18.62
C GLY A 79 6.32 0.71 17.46
N ASP A 80 6.69 0.38 16.21
CA ASP A 80 6.09 1.01 15.03
C ASP A 80 4.60 0.66 14.93
N ARG A 81 3.86 1.50 14.23
CA ARG A 81 2.44 1.26 13.97
C ARG A 81 2.19 1.13 12.48
N VAL A 82 1.63 0.00 12.10
CA VAL A 82 1.33 -0.35 10.72
C VAL A 82 -0.16 -0.29 10.42
N ALA A 83 -0.53 0.16 9.25
CA ALA A 83 -1.91 0.14 8.75
C ALA A 83 -2.30 -1.30 8.38
N VAL A 84 -3.49 -1.74 8.78
CA VAL A 84 -3.91 -3.13 8.61
C VAL A 84 -5.28 -3.22 7.95
N GLU A 85 -5.39 -4.15 7.01
CA GLU A 85 -6.65 -4.64 6.45
C GLU A 85 -6.60 -6.15 6.29
N ARG A 86 -7.67 -6.87 6.64
CA ARG A 86 -7.82 -8.30 6.32
C ARG A 86 -8.25 -8.48 4.87
N SER A 87 -7.88 -9.63 4.29
CA SER A 87 -8.42 -10.01 2.99
C SER A 87 -9.95 -10.04 3.00
N SER A 88 -10.55 -9.49 1.94
CA SER A 88 -11.99 -9.45 1.75
C SER A 88 -12.57 -10.85 1.53
N ARG A 89 -13.82 -11.03 1.94
CA ARG A 89 -14.63 -12.23 1.69
C ARG A 89 -15.61 -11.98 0.54
N VAL A 90 -16.09 -13.04 -0.06
CA VAL A 90 -17.17 -12.91 -1.05
C VAL A 90 -18.42 -12.33 -0.37
N GLY A 91 -18.92 -11.22 -0.91
CA GLY A 91 -20.07 -10.50 -0.35
C GLY A 91 -19.72 -9.30 0.52
N ASP A 92 -18.44 -9.07 0.81
CA ASP A 92 -18.03 -7.84 1.51
C ASP A 92 -18.25 -6.60 0.62
N GLU A 93 -18.52 -5.47 1.25
CA GLU A 93 -18.61 -4.17 0.59
C GLU A 93 -17.23 -3.68 0.15
N ILE A 94 -17.10 -3.28 -1.13
CA ILE A 94 -15.88 -2.70 -1.69
C ILE A 94 -16.01 -1.17 -1.68
N GLY A 95 -15.58 -0.54 -0.58
CA GLY A 95 -15.64 0.92 -0.41
C GLY A 95 -14.53 1.69 -1.13
N GLY A 96 -13.45 1.02 -1.54
CA GLY A 96 -12.32 1.59 -2.28
C GLY A 96 -12.21 1.05 -3.69
N HIS A 97 -11.10 0.37 -4.01
CA HIS A 97 -10.92 -0.37 -5.26
C HIS A 97 -10.28 -1.74 -4.98
N ASP A 98 -10.14 -2.58 -6.00
CA ASP A 98 -9.49 -3.89 -5.86
C ASP A 98 -7.98 -3.71 -5.61
N VAL A 99 -7.54 -3.96 -4.38
CA VAL A 99 -6.14 -3.91 -3.95
C VAL A 99 -5.63 -5.33 -3.73
N ALA A 100 -4.51 -5.67 -4.35
CA ALA A 100 -3.93 -7.02 -4.25
C ALA A 100 -2.98 -7.17 -3.05
N GLY A 101 -2.42 -6.06 -2.58
CA GLY A 101 -1.31 -6.02 -1.62
C GLY A 101 0.04 -6.27 -2.31
N HIS A 102 0.12 -6.03 -3.61
CA HIS A 102 1.32 -6.22 -4.42
C HIS A 102 2.02 -4.88 -4.66
N VAL A 103 2.77 -4.45 -3.67
CA VAL A 103 3.56 -3.22 -3.72
C VAL A 103 4.63 -3.32 -4.81
N ILE A 104 4.67 -2.34 -5.71
CA ILE A 104 5.66 -2.27 -6.81
C ILE A 104 6.95 -1.53 -6.41
N GLY A 105 6.95 -0.90 -5.26
CA GLY A 105 8.05 -0.09 -4.73
C GLY A 105 7.53 1.01 -3.83
N THR A 106 8.42 1.92 -3.44
CA THR A 106 8.07 3.04 -2.56
C THR A 106 8.07 4.38 -3.28
N GLY A 107 7.14 5.26 -2.90
CA GLY A 107 7.20 6.69 -3.14
C GLY A 107 7.82 7.42 -1.96
N GLN A 108 8.17 8.69 -2.16
CA GLN A 108 8.65 9.57 -1.10
C GLN A 108 7.69 10.74 -0.90
N VAL A 109 7.32 11.02 0.34
CA VAL A 109 6.57 12.23 0.69
C VAL A 109 7.48 13.44 0.51
N VAL A 110 7.13 14.34 -0.40
CA VAL A 110 7.94 15.53 -0.69
C VAL A 110 7.34 16.82 -0.16
N GLU A 111 6.05 16.81 0.15
CA GLU A 111 5.36 17.94 0.78
C GLU A 111 4.21 17.44 1.65
N VAL A 112 3.99 18.09 2.78
CA VAL A 112 2.87 17.86 3.70
C VAL A 112 2.25 19.22 4.01
N ARG A 113 0.95 19.37 3.76
CA ARG A 113 0.19 20.59 4.08
C ARG A 113 -0.99 20.24 4.96
N HIS A 114 -1.11 20.90 6.10
CA HIS A 114 -2.26 20.78 6.99
C HIS A 114 -3.13 22.02 6.88
N GLU A 115 -4.41 21.83 6.61
CA GLU A 115 -5.41 22.91 6.60
C GLU A 115 -6.63 22.47 7.41
N GLY A 116 -6.72 22.98 8.66
CA GLY A 116 -7.73 22.52 9.61
C GLY A 116 -7.65 21.02 9.87
N ASP A 117 -8.75 20.31 9.61
CA ASP A 117 -8.88 18.87 9.83
C ASP A 117 -8.49 18.01 8.61
N VAL A 118 -7.97 18.61 7.54
CA VAL A 118 -7.52 17.90 6.34
C VAL A 118 -6.00 17.98 6.19
N CYS A 119 -5.44 17.04 5.46
CA CYS A 119 -4.01 16.98 5.18
C CYS A 119 -3.79 16.64 3.73
N ASP A 120 -3.00 17.44 3.03
CA ASP A 120 -2.54 17.14 1.69
C ASP A 120 -1.14 16.57 1.74
N LEU A 121 -0.94 15.46 1.05
CA LEU A 121 0.38 14.87 0.83
C LEU A 121 0.73 14.97 -0.64
N ARG A 122 1.94 15.45 -0.94
CA ARG A 122 2.54 15.35 -2.26
C ARG A 122 3.58 14.24 -2.23
N ILE A 123 3.43 13.26 -3.13
CA ILE A 123 4.27 12.07 -3.19
C ILE A 123 5.01 12.05 -4.52
N SER A 124 6.33 11.81 -4.44
CA SER A 124 7.20 11.61 -5.60
C SER A 124 7.40 10.13 -5.84
N VAL A 125 7.30 9.70 -7.10
CA VAL A 125 7.51 8.33 -7.54
C VAL A 125 8.38 8.29 -8.80
N PRO A 126 8.95 7.12 -9.18
CA PRO A 126 9.65 6.97 -10.44
C PRO A 126 8.78 7.39 -11.63
N LYS A 127 9.30 8.26 -12.51
CA LYS A 127 8.57 8.81 -13.67
C LYS A 127 7.91 7.74 -14.54
N LYS A 128 8.52 6.55 -14.64
CA LYS A 128 7.96 5.41 -15.39
C LYS A 128 6.61 4.93 -14.90
N TRP A 129 6.23 5.25 -13.64
CA TRP A 129 4.92 4.88 -13.08
C TRP A 129 3.83 5.90 -13.42
N MET A 130 4.21 7.13 -13.82
CA MET A 130 3.23 8.20 -14.10
C MET A 130 2.27 7.89 -15.24
N LYS A 131 2.62 6.99 -16.14
CA LYS A 131 1.68 6.51 -17.17
C LYS A 131 0.47 5.77 -16.62
N TYR A 132 0.54 5.31 -15.36
CA TYR A 132 -0.55 4.63 -14.64
C TYR A 132 -1.23 5.54 -13.60
N ILE A 133 -0.64 6.70 -13.30
CA ILE A 133 -1.09 7.61 -12.24
C ILE A 133 -1.62 8.89 -12.89
N PHE A 134 -2.94 9.10 -12.81
CA PHE A 134 -3.59 10.24 -13.43
C PHE A 134 -4.66 10.84 -12.50
N ASN A 135 -4.96 12.11 -12.69
CA ASN A 135 -5.95 12.82 -11.88
C ASN A 135 -7.29 12.07 -11.85
N LYS A 136 -7.85 11.90 -10.65
CA LYS A 136 -9.07 11.14 -10.36
C LYS A 136 -8.99 9.64 -10.61
N GLY A 137 -7.81 9.09 -10.94
CA GLY A 137 -7.56 7.64 -10.92
C GLY A 137 -7.42 7.08 -9.51
N PHE A 138 -7.39 5.76 -9.40
CA PHE A 138 -7.12 5.07 -8.14
C PHE A 138 -5.63 4.76 -7.99
N ILE A 139 -5.18 4.78 -6.74
CA ILE A 139 -3.88 4.29 -6.31
C ILE A 139 -4.00 3.76 -4.89
N ALA A 140 -3.26 2.71 -4.53
CA ALA A 140 -3.13 2.32 -3.13
C ALA A 140 -1.81 2.84 -2.56
N VAL A 141 -1.90 3.58 -1.45
CA VAL A 141 -0.75 4.10 -0.70
C VAL A 141 -0.84 3.60 0.73
N GLU A 142 0.21 2.92 1.20
CA GLU A 142 0.20 2.20 2.49
C GLU A 142 -1.04 1.28 2.61
N GLY A 143 -1.49 0.69 1.49
CA GLY A 143 -2.66 -0.18 1.41
C GLY A 143 -4.01 0.52 1.40
N SER A 144 -4.03 1.84 1.56
CA SER A 144 -5.26 2.62 1.53
C SER A 144 -5.60 3.03 0.10
N SER A 145 -6.84 2.75 -0.33
CA SER A 145 -7.38 3.20 -1.62
C SER A 145 -7.52 4.71 -1.60
N MET A 146 -6.82 5.38 -2.49
CA MET A 146 -6.79 6.83 -2.58
C MET A 146 -7.18 7.29 -3.98
N THR A 147 -7.84 8.44 -4.04
CA THR A 147 -8.08 9.16 -5.29
C THR A 147 -6.89 10.07 -5.55
N VAL A 148 -6.28 9.94 -6.72
CA VAL A 148 -5.18 10.79 -7.16
C VAL A 148 -5.68 12.22 -7.39
N GLY A 149 -5.02 13.19 -6.81
CA GLY A 149 -5.23 14.62 -7.04
C GLY A 149 -4.49 15.12 -8.27
N GLU A 150 -3.86 16.28 -8.17
CA GLU A 150 -3.03 16.82 -9.26
C GLU A 150 -1.79 15.96 -9.47
N THR A 151 -1.34 15.90 -10.72
CA THR A 151 -0.13 15.20 -11.13
C THR A 151 0.78 16.10 -11.91
N ASP A 152 2.09 15.85 -11.89
CA ASP A 152 3.04 16.57 -12.73
C ASP A 152 4.00 15.63 -13.49
N PRO A 153 4.61 16.12 -14.59
CA PRO A 153 5.56 15.33 -15.40
C PRO A 153 6.87 15.00 -14.66
N ALA A 154 7.14 15.64 -13.51
CA ALA A 154 8.35 15.39 -12.72
C ALA A 154 8.26 14.06 -11.94
N GLY A 155 7.05 13.51 -11.80
CA GLY A 155 6.79 12.25 -11.10
C GLY A 155 6.09 12.45 -9.77
N ASN A 156 5.36 13.54 -9.59
CA ASN A 156 4.64 13.80 -8.35
C ASN A 156 3.13 13.70 -8.55
N PHE A 157 2.43 13.33 -7.48
CA PHE A 157 0.98 13.37 -7.40
C PHE A 157 0.54 13.78 -6.00
N ASP A 158 -0.67 14.32 -5.90
CA ASP A 158 -1.25 14.79 -4.65
C ASP A 158 -2.30 13.80 -4.13
N LEU A 159 -2.39 13.69 -2.80
CA LEU A 159 -3.47 13.03 -2.08
C LEU A 159 -4.11 14.03 -1.11
N HIS A 160 -5.44 14.01 -1.04
CA HIS A 160 -6.23 14.81 -0.11
C HIS A 160 -6.82 13.89 0.97
N LEU A 161 -6.30 13.99 2.20
CA LEU A 161 -6.67 13.13 3.31
C LEU A 161 -7.76 13.81 4.15
N ILE A 162 -8.91 13.16 4.21
CA ILE A 162 -10.04 13.58 5.06
C ILE A 162 -9.84 13.06 6.50
N PRO A 163 -10.53 13.62 7.51
CA PRO A 163 -10.36 13.26 8.92
C PRO A 163 -10.46 11.75 9.18
N GLU A 164 -11.36 11.04 8.51
CA GLU A 164 -11.50 9.60 8.71
C GLU A 164 -10.28 8.82 8.19
N THR A 165 -9.70 9.22 7.06
CA THR A 165 -8.45 8.64 6.54
C THR A 165 -7.30 8.90 7.51
N LEU A 166 -7.20 10.11 8.06
CA LEU A 166 -6.19 10.47 9.06
C LEU A 166 -6.32 9.63 10.35
N ARG A 167 -7.55 9.30 10.73
CA ARG A 167 -7.84 8.52 11.93
C ARG A 167 -7.48 7.05 11.77
N LEU A 168 -7.75 6.47 10.59
CA LEU A 168 -7.63 5.03 10.36
C LEU A 168 -6.25 4.61 9.82
N THR A 169 -5.52 5.53 9.19
CA THR A 169 -4.26 5.21 8.51
C THR A 169 -3.06 5.83 9.24
N ASN A 170 -1.86 5.42 8.83
CA ASN A 170 -0.62 6.07 9.26
C ASN A 170 -0.20 7.24 8.36
N LEU A 171 -0.96 7.53 7.27
CA LEU A 171 -0.63 8.56 6.29
C LEU A 171 -0.56 9.96 6.90
N GLY A 172 -1.46 10.29 7.84
CA GLY A 172 -1.45 11.59 8.53
C GLY A 172 -0.25 11.83 9.46
N LYS A 173 0.56 10.80 9.70
CA LYS A 173 1.78 10.89 10.53
C LYS A 173 3.06 10.97 9.69
N LYS A 174 2.94 10.85 8.37
CA LYS A 174 4.08 10.93 7.45
C LYS A 174 4.60 12.35 7.39
N ALA A 175 5.91 12.48 7.34
CA ALA A 175 6.65 13.72 7.19
C ALA A 175 7.36 13.77 5.85
N CYS A 176 7.80 14.97 5.45
CA CYS A 176 8.63 15.13 4.26
C CYS A 176 9.91 14.29 4.39
N GLY A 177 10.19 13.48 3.37
CA GLY A 177 11.30 12.52 3.35
C GLY A 177 10.88 11.08 3.67
N ASP A 178 9.71 10.85 4.27
CA ASP A 178 9.24 9.50 4.57
C ASP A 178 8.91 8.72 3.29
N ARG A 179 9.17 7.40 3.36
CA ARG A 179 8.75 6.48 2.30
C ARG A 179 7.32 6.00 2.55
N VAL A 180 6.61 5.70 1.46
CA VAL A 180 5.29 5.08 1.45
C VAL A 180 5.22 3.98 0.41
N ASN A 181 4.59 2.86 0.74
CA ASN A 181 4.36 1.75 -0.18
C ASN A 181 3.36 2.16 -1.25
N ILE A 182 3.66 1.84 -2.51
CA ILE A 182 2.83 2.17 -3.67
C ILE A 182 2.38 0.88 -4.36
N GLU A 183 1.09 0.76 -4.56
CA GLU A 183 0.50 -0.23 -5.45
C GLU A 183 -0.34 0.49 -6.51
N LEU A 184 -0.07 0.19 -7.77
CA LEU A 184 -0.83 0.71 -8.90
C LEU A 184 -2.13 -0.08 -9.09
N ASP A 185 -3.19 0.58 -9.56
CA ASP A 185 -4.42 -0.11 -9.93
C ASP A 185 -4.16 -1.11 -11.06
N ALA A 186 -4.36 -2.39 -10.78
CA ALA A 186 -4.04 -3.48 -11.69
C ALA A 186 -4.84 -3.40 -13.02
N ARG A 187 -6.05 -2.84 -12.99
CA ARG A 187 -6.86 -2.64 -14.22
C ARG A 187 -6.23 -1.58 -15.10
N THR A 188 -5.79 -0.47 -14.51
CA THR A 188 -5.09 0.59 -15.22
C THR A 188 -3.79 0.07 -15.84
N VAL A 189 -2.98 -0.67 -15.07
CA VAL A 189 -1.74 -1.29 -15.56
C VAL A 189 -2.03 -2.21 -16.75
N ALA A 190 -2.99 -3.13 -16.62
CA ALA A 190 -3.34 -4.06 -17.67
C ALA A 190 -3.81 -3.36 -18.96
N ILE A 191 -4.57 -2.28 -18.85
CA ILE A 191 -5.04 -1.49 -20.00
C ILE A 191 -3.87 -0.76 -20.67
N VAL A 192 -3.10 0.00 -19.91
CA VAL A 192 -2.01 0.82 -20.45
C VAL A 192 -0.95 -0.06 -21.11
N ASP A 193 -0.47 -1.10 -20.44
CA ASP A 193 0.57 -1.98 -21.00
C ASP A 193 0.07 -2.78 -22.22
N THR A 194 -1.23 -3.15 -22.25
CA THR A 194 -1.80 -3.81 -23.40
C THR A 194 -1.87 -2.88 -24.60
N VAL A 195 -2.31 -1.62 -24.38
CA VAL A 195 -2.38 -0.63 -25.47
C VAL A 195 -0.98 -0.31 -25.99
N GLU A 196 -0.01 -0.05 -25.12
CA GLU A 196 1.39 0.21 -25.54
C GLU A 196 1.92 -0.93 -26.40
N ARG A 197 1.79 -2.17 -25.94
CA ARG A 197 2.24 -3.36 -26.69
C ARG A 197 1.58 -3.50 -28.05
N VAL A 198 0.27 -3.27 -28.16
CA VAL A 198 -0.46 -3.37 -29.43
C VAL A 198 -0.02 -2.28 -30.40
N VAL A 199 0.19 -1.06 -29.89
CA VAL A 199 0.65 0.07 -30.69
C VAL A 199 2.08 -0.18 -31.22
N GLU A 200 3.00 -0.64 -30.35
CA GLU A 200 4.38 -0.98 -30.74
C GLU A 200 4.40 -2.05 -31.84
N GLN A 201 3.67 -3.17 -31.66
CA GLN A 201 3.56 -4.24 -32.65
C GLN A 201 3.01 -3.75 -33.99
N ARG A 202 2.09 -2.79 -33.97
CA ARG A 202 1.54 -2.21 -35.19
C ARG A 202 2.59 -1.39 -35.95
N PHE A 203 3.33 -0.53 -35.24
CA PHE A 203 4.41 0.25 -35.86
C PHE A 203 5.53 -0.64 -36.42
N GLU A 204 5.92 -1.71 -35.73
CA GLU A 204 6.90 -2.67 -36.21
C GLU A 204 6.44 -3.34 -37.52
N ARG A 205 5.14 -3.72 -37.62
CA ARG A 205 4.58 -4.32 -38.84
C ARG A 205 4.45 -3.35 -40.01
N GLU A 206 4.25 -2.07 -39.76
CA GLU A 206 4.13 -1.02 -40.76
C GLU A 206 5.50 -0.47 -41.19
N GLY A 207 6.61 -0.98 -40.62
CA GLY A 207 7.99 -0.62 -41.01
C GLY A 207 8.40 0.81 -40.63
N ARG A 208 7.84 1.34 -39.59
CA ARG A 208 8.10 2.69 -39.08
C ARG A 208 8.74 2.68 -37.70
#